data_aec882ce68f465769ed1a560b3c1bcef
#
_entry.id   aec882ce68f465769ed1a560b3c1bcef
#
_cell.length_a   1.000
_cell.length_b   1.000
_cell.length_c   1.000
_cell.angle_alpha   90.00
_cell.angle_beta   90.00
_cell.angle_gamma   90.00
#
_symmetry.space_group_name_H-M   'P 1'
#
loop_
_entity.id
_entity.type
_entity.pdbx_description
1 polymer ?
#
loop_
_entity_poly.entity_id
_entity_poly.type
_entity_poly.pdbx_seq_one_letter_code
_entity_poly.pdbx_strand_id
1 'polypeptide(L)'
;MNKAGVPVALLEREKPSTYFRELPDSGELAGALPELAACVGVPQNPVHHPEGDVFVHTMLVVDCAASLRHKAQNPLGFMLAALAHDLGKAVCTQVQPDGKITAYGHEAAGRPLCRSLMDRLTDDAALTEYVENMVWLHMRPNILAKCRSKKKKTRQLFDLSLCPEDLILLSRADASGKLDAPYDESLETFLRQRLEDYRRVMALPMVTRDDLLAAGFAPGEALEAALARARQLHFSGFDRQHALRQVMAEATLHKAVDR
;
A
#
# COMPACT_ATOMS: atom_id res chain seq x y z
N MET A 1 -25.04 -0.95 -14.05
CA MET A 1 -24.63 0.20 -13.23
C MET A 1 -23.84 1.18 -14.08
N ASN A 2 -24.09 2.48 -13.96
CA ASN A 2 -23.31 3.46 -14.70
C ASN A 2 -21.89 3.52 -14.10
N LYS A 3 -20.82 3.31 -14.91
CA LYS A 3 -19.41 3.40 -14.48
C LYS A 3 -19.13 4.66 -13.65
N ALA A 4 -19.87 5.74 -13.86
CA ALA A 4 -19.73 7.01 -13.14
C ALA A 4 -20.33 7.02 -11.71
N GLY A 5 -21.23 6.09 -11.35
CA GLY A 5 -21.95 6.17 -10.07
C GLY A 5 -21.07 6.00 -8.83
N VAL A 6 -20.13 5.05 -8.86
CA VAL A 6 -19.19 4.81 -7.73
C VAL A 6 -18.22 5.98 -7.57
N PRO A 7 -17.50 6.45 -8.61
CA PRO A 7 -16.62 7.62 -8.49
C PRO A 7 -17.34 8.86 -7.95
N VAL A 8 -18.55 9.15 -8.43
CA VAL A 8 -19.35 10.29 -7.95
C VAL A 8 -19.70 10.14 -6.47
N ALA A 9 -20.16 8.94 -6.04
CA ALA A 9 -20.47 8.69 -4.64
C ALA A 9 -19.25 8.91 -3.74
N LEU A 10 -18.07 8.41 -4.17
CA LEU A 10 -16.83 8.54 -3.42
C LEU A 10 -16.32 9.98 -3.32
N LEU A 11 -16.50 10.78 -4.35
CA LEU A 11 -15.98 12.15 -4.40
C LEU A 11 -16.94 13.19 -3.80
N GLU A 12 -18.26 13.02 -3.97
CA GLU A 12 -19.22 14.06 -3.66
C GLU A 12 -19.96 13.86 -2.34
N ARG A 13 -20.19 12.59 -1.93
CA ARG A 13 -20.90 12.34 -0.67
C ARG A 13 -20.01 12.62 0.54
N GLU A 14 -20.58 13.19 1.58
CA GLU A 14 -19.93 13.34 2.90
C GLU A 14 -19.72 11.97 3.56
N LYS A 15 -20.69 11.07 3.42
CA LYS A 15 -20.66 9.67 3.85
C LYS A 15 -20.89 8.72 2.66
N PRO A 16 -19.84 8.40 1.90
CA PRO A 16 -19.97 7.53 0.73
C PRO A 16 -20.47 6.13 1.08
N SER A 17 -20.25 5.66 2.32
CA SER A 17 -20.72 4.36 2.79
C SER A 17 -22.23 4.17 2.61
N THR A 18 -23.03 5.23 2.66
CA THR A 18 -24.49 5.16 2.46
C THR A 18 -24.84 4.62 1.09
N TYR A 19 -24.11 5.01 0.05
CA TYR A 19 -24.30 4.51 -1.30
C TYR A 19 -24.12 2.99 -1.39
N PHE A 20 -23.06 2.48 -0.76
CA PHE A 20 -22.73 1.04 -0.81
C PHE A 20 -23.64 0.21 0.11
N ARG A 21 -24.12 0.77 1.23
CA ARG A 21 -25.03 0.07 2.17
C ARG A 21 -26.45 -0.10 1.63
N GLU A 22 -26.88 0.78 0.73
CA GLU A 22 -28.19 0.69 0.05
C GLU A 22 -28.20 -0.44 -1.02
N LEU A 23 -27.04 -0.79 -1.62
CA LEU A 23 -26.94 -1.78 -2.69
C LEU A 23 -27.19 -3.24 -2.22
N PRO A 24 -26.72 -3.72 -1.04
CA PRO A 24 -26.98 -5.09 -0.60
C PRO A 24 -28.46 -5.42 -0.44
N ASP A 25 -29.25 -4.48 0.06
CA ASP A 25 -30.68 -4.66 0.29
C ASP A 25 -31.47 -4.82 -1.01
N SER A 26 -30.95 -4.26 -2.11
CA SER A 26 -31.55 -4.41 -3.46
C SER A 26 -31.01 -5.63 -4.24
N GLY A 27 -30.02 -6.36 -3.72
CA GLY A 27 -29.29 -7.42 -4.44
C GLY A 27 -28.34 -6.89 -5.54
N GLU A 28 -28.24 -5.58 -5.70
CA GLU A 28 -27.46 -4.95 -6.76
C GLU A 28 -25.94 -4.97 -6.50
N LEU A 29 -25.52 -5.08 -5.23
CA LEU A 29 -24.09 -5.07 -4.88
C LEU A 29 -23.33 -6.22 -5.57
N ALA A 30 -23.88 -7.44 -5.52
CA ALA A 30 -23.24 -8.63 -6.13
C ALA A 30 -23.18 -8.52 -7.66
N GLY A 31 -24.17 -7.90 -8.29
CA GLY A 31 -24.18 -7.68 -9.74
C GLY A 31 -23.24 -6.56 -10.19
N ALA A 32 -23.09 -5.52 -9.37
CA ALA A 32 -22.34 -4.32 -9.71
C ALA A 32 -20.87 -4.36 -9.26
N LEU A 33 -20.63 -4.82 -8.06
CA LEU A 33 -19.33 -4.85 -7.35
C LEU A 33 -19.15 -6.20 -6.65
N PRO A 34 -19.02 -7.30 -7.39
CA PRO A 34 -18.94 -8.66 -6.82
C PRO A 34 -17.74 -8.82 -5.88
N GLU A 35 -16.63 -8.10 -6.12
CA GLU A 35 -15.44 -8.13 -5.28
C GLU A 35 -15.74 -7.54 -3.89
N LEU A 36 -16.52 -6.47 -3.83
CA LEU A 36 -16.95 -5.86 -2.57
C LEU A 36 -18.06 -6.68 -1.90
N ALA A 37 -18.98 -7.24 -2.68
CA ALA A 37 -20.03 -8.13 -2.16
C ALA A 37 -19.45 -9.37 -1.48
N ALA A 38 -18.35 -9.92 -1.98
CA ALA A 38 -17.63 -11.03 -1.38
C ALA A 38 -17.06 -10.72 0.02
N CYS A 39 -16.97 -9.46 0.41
CA CYS A 39 -16.52 -9.04 1.74
C CYS A 39 -17.63 -9.05 2.81
N VAL A 40 -18.91 -9.13 2.38
CA VAL A 40 -20.06 -9.17 3.30
C VAL A 40 -20.05 -10.49 4.07
N GLY A 41 -20.11 -10.39 5.39
CA GLY A 41 -20.08 -11.55 6.29
C GLY A 41 -18.70 -12.21 6.47
N VAL A 42 -17.63 -11.69 5.86
CA VAL A 42 -16.29 -12.20 6.08
C VAL A 42 -15.79 -11.78 7.46
N PRO A 43 -15.59 -12.74 8.40
CA PRO A 43 -15.28 -12.42 9.77
C PRO A 43 -13.87 -11.84 9.93
N GLN A 44 -13.69 -10.97 10.91
CA GLN A 44 -12.40 -10.41 11.31
C GLN A 44 -12.10 -10.72 12.79
N ASN A 45 -10.82 -10.59 13.18
CA ASN A 45 -10.45 -10.75 14.58
C ASN A 45 -11.14 -9.65 15.43
N PRO A 46 -12.07 -10.01 16.35
CA PRO A 46 -12.86 -9.02 17.09
C PRO A 46 -12.04 -8.16 18.04
N VAL A 47 -10.81 -8.58 18.41
CA VAL A 47 -9.89 -7.77 19.22
C VAL A 47 -9.36 -6.57 18.44
N HIS A 48 -9.23 -6.70 17.11
CA HIS A 48 -8.68 -5.66 16.24
C HIS A 48 -9.74 -4.99 15.38
N HIS A 49 -10.91 -5.62 15.24
CA HIS A 49 -12.02 -5.19 14.40
C HIS A 49 -13.36 -5.43 15.13
N PRO A 50 -13.62 -4.71 16.24
CA PRO A 50 -14.88 -4.85 16.97
C PRO A 50 -16.09 -4.33 16.17
N GLU A 51 -15.83 -3.58 15.09
CA GLU A 51 -16.84 -3.06 14.16
C GLU A 51 -17.57 -4.14 13.37
N GLY A 52 -17.00 -5.35 13.23
CA GLY A 52 -17.65 -6.48 12.57
C GLY A 52 -16.87 -7.07 11.39
N ASP A 53 -17.59 -7.38 10.30
CA ASP A 53 -17.03 -8.01 9.11
C ASP A 53 -16.20 -7.05 8.23
N VAL A 54 -15.57 -7.60 7.17
CA VAL A 54 -14.71 -6.83 6.26
C VAL A 54 -15.49 -5.72 5.54
N PHE A 55 -16.75 -5.97 5.14
CA PHE A 55 -17.57 -4.96 4.47
C PHE A 55 -17.88 -3.79 5.41
N VAL A 56 -18.28 -4.07 6.64
CA VAL A 56 -18.57 -3.04 7.66
C VAL A 56 -17.34 -2.20 7.91
N HIS A 57 -16.16 -2.83 8.11
CA HIS A 57 -14.88 -2.13 8.26
C HIS A 57 -14.58 -1.23 7.05
N THR A 58 -14.69 -1.78 5.83
CA THR A 58 -14.44 -1.03 4.59
C THR A 58 -15.35 0.21 4.50
N MET A 59 -16.61 0.10 4.90
CA MET A 59 -17.54 1.25 4.90
C MET A 59 -17.10 2.36 5.86
N LEU A 60 -16.63 2.00 7.04
CA LEU A 60 -16.08 2.96 8.00
C LEU A 60 -14.80 3.62 7.49
N VAL A 61 -13.90 2.83 6.88
CA VAL A 61 -12.67 3.35 6.27
C VAL A 61 -12.97 4.32 5.13
N VAL A 62 -13.95 4.02 4.27
CA VAL A 62 -14.37 4.91 3.18
C VAL A 62 -14.91 6.24 3.71
N ASP A 63 -15.69 6.23 4.80
CA ASP A 63 -16.17 7.48 5.42
C ASP A 63 -15.04 8.27 6.08
N CYS A 64 -14.10 7.61 6.75
CA CYS A 64 -12.89 8.24 7.27
C CYS A 64 -12.03 8.85 6.14
N ALA A 65 -11.85 8.12 5.04
CA ALA A 65 -11.13 8.59 3.86
C ALA A 65 -11.82 9.82 3.23
N ALA A 66 -13.15 9.86 3.18
CA ALA A 66 -13.90 11.00 2.66
C ALA A 66 -13.56 12.31 3.39
N SER A 67 -13.33 12.25 4.71
CA SER A 67 -12.90 13.41 5.49
C SER A 67 -11.46 13.87 5.17
N LEU A 68 -10.66 13.00 4.59
CA LEU A 68 -9.25 13.23 4.28
C LEU A 68 -8.98 13.48 2.79
N ARG A 69 -9.92 13.16 1.89
CA ARG A 69 -9.73 13.18 0.42
C ARG A 69 -9.25 14.52 -0.13
N HIS A 70 -9.60 15.63 0.54
CA HIS A 70 -9.15 16.98 0.15
C HIS A 70 -7.64 17.21 0.35
N LYS A 71 -6.95 16.33 1.10
CA LYS A 71 -5.49 16.34 1.34
C LYS A 71 -4.74 15.40 0.39
N ALA A 72 -5.45 14.52 -0.31
CA ALA A 72 -4.85 13.54 -1.19
C ALA A 72 -4.34 14.19 -2.49
N GLN A 73 -3.22 13.69 -3.01
CA GLN A 73 -2.66 14.10 -4.32
C GLN A 73 -3.56 13.62 -5.46
N ASN A 74 -4.14 12.43 -5.31
CA ASN A 74 -5.14 11.87 -6.22
C ASN A 74 -6.41 11.50 -5.43
N PRO A 75 -7.36 12.43 -5.25
CA PRO A 75 -8.55 12.18 -4.43
C PRO A 75 -9.37 10.97 -4.87
N LEU A 76 -9.58 10.76 -6.18
CA LEU A 76 -10.34 9.61 -6.68
C LEU A 76 -9.57 8.30 -6.43
N GLY A 77 -8.29 8.25 -6.78
CA GLY A 77 -7.45 7.07 -6.56
C GLY A 77 -7.35 6.70 -5.08
N PHE A 78 -7.21 7.70 -4.21
CA PHE A 78 -7.20 7.53 -2.76
C PHE A 78 -8.52 6.92 -2.24
N MET A 79 -9.66 7.42 -2.69
CA MET A 79 -10.97 6.90 -2.28
C MET A 79 -11.24 5.49 -2.82
N LEU A 80 -10.81 5.21 -4.06
CA LEU A 80 -10.89 3.86 -4.63
C LEU A 80 -9.96 2.89 -3.89
N ALA A 81 -8.78 3.33 -3.49
CA ALA A 81 -7.89 2.53 -2.65
C ALA A 81 -8.50 2.22 -1.27
N ALA A 82 -9.17 3.19 -0.65
CA ALA A 82 -9.90 2.97 0.60
C ALA A 82 -11.05 1.95 0.43
N LEU A 83 -11.75 1.96 -0.71
CA LEU A 83 -12.79 0.97 -1.02
C LEU A 83 -12.21 -0.43 -1.26
N ALA A 84 -11.03 -0.53 -1.84
CA ALA A 84 -10.44 -1.79 -2.31
C ALA A 84 -9.40 -2.41 -1.36
N HIS A 85 -8.95 -1.69 -0.32
CA HIS A 85 -7.76 -2.07 0.47
C HIS A 85 -7.80 -3.48 1.03
N ASP A 86 -8.97 -3.93 1.46
CA ASP A 86 -9.19 -5.19 2.17
C ASP A 86 -9.91 -6.28 1.34
N LEU A 87 -10.13 -6.08 0.03
CA LEU A 87 -10.80 -7.06 -0.84
C LEU A 87 -10.18 -8.47 -0.74
N GLY A 88 -8.87 -8.56 -0.56
CA GLY A 88 -8.17 -9.83 -0.43
C GLY A 88 -8.56 -10.64 0.81
N LYS A 89 -9.15 -10.03 1.84
CA LYS A 89 -9.66 -10.76 3.01
C LYS A 89 -10.77 -11.74 2.64
N ALA A 90 -11.56 -11.45 1.60
CA ALA A 90 -12.60 -12.36 1.13
C ALA A 90 -12.06 -13.75 0.72
N VAL A 91 -10.79 -13.84 0.30
CA VAL A 91 -10.16 -15.10 -0.15
C VAL A 91 -9.07 -15.61 0.80
N CYS A 92 -8.58 -14.77 1.73
CA CYS A 92 -7.50 -15.12 2.65
C CYS A 92 -7.96 -15.39 4.08
N THR A 93 -9.18 -14.99 4.46
CA THR A 93 -9.65 -15.16 5.84
C THR A 93 -9.82 -16.64 6.19
N GLN A 94 -9.23 -17.01 7.31
CA GLN A 94 -9.30 -18.35 7.88
C GLN A 94 -9.69 -18.26 9.35
N VAL A 95 -10.65 -19.10 9.75
CA VAL A 95 -11.01 -19.32 11.16
C VAL A 95 -10.28 -20.57 11.61
N GLN A 96 -9.36 -20.42 12.55
CA GLN A 96 -8.56 -21.51 13.10
C GLN A 96 -9.40 -22.34 14.07
N PRO A 97 -9.01 -23.61 14.37
CA PRO A 97 -9.74 -24.46 15.32
C PRO A 97 -9.90 -23.87 16.73
N ASP A 98 -8.98 -22.99 17.14
CA ASP A 98 -9.01 -22.26 18.40
C ASP A 98 -9.89 -21.00 18.36
N GLY A 99 -10.58 -20.76 17.25
CA GLY A 99 -11.42 -19.58 17.04
C GLY A 99 -10.66 -18.33 16.58
N LYS A 100 -9.33 -18.40 16.45
CA LYS A 100 -8.53 -17.26 15.96
C LYS A 100 -8.81 -17.00 14.49
N ILE A 101 -9.08 -15.75 14.13
CA ILE A 101 -9.32 -15.32 12.76
C ILE A 101 -8.05 -14.64 12.21
N THR A 102 -7.61 -15.08 11.04
CA THR A 102 -6.42 -14.54 10.35
C THR A 102 -6.71 -14.32 8.87
N ALA A 103 -6.02 -13.35 8.26
CA ALA A 103 -6.10 -13.05 6.83
C ALA A 103 -4.71 -12.70 6.27
N TYR A 104 -3.73 -13.58 6.52
CA TYR A 104 -2.35 -13.34 6.07
C TYR A 104 -2.26 -13.29 4.56
N GLY A 105 -1.51 -12.31 4.03
CA GLY A 105 -1.27 -12.13 2.60
C GLY A 105 -2.44 -11.52 1.83
N HIS A 106 -3.47 -11.01 2.51
CA HIS A 106 -4.62 -10.39 1.85
C HIS A 106 -4.24 -9.18 0.99
N GLU A 107 -3.18 -8.45 1.34
CA GLU A 107 -2.67 -7.34 0.55
C GLU A 107 -2.16 -7.79 -0.83
N ALA A 108 -1.56 -8.97 -0.92
CA ALA A 108 -1.12 -9.55 -2.18
C ALA A 108 -2.28 -10.18 -2.96
N ALA A 109 -3.14 -10.95 -2.28
CA ALA A 109 -4.32 -11.57 -2.87
C ALA A 109 -5.39 -10.54 -3.28
N GLY A 110 -5.39 -9.38 -2.66
CA GLY A 110 -6.27 -8.24 -3.01
C GLY A 110 -5.94 -7.60 -4.36
N ARG A 111 -4.72 -7.69 -4.85
CA ARG A 111 -4.32 -7.04 -6.12
C ARG A 111 -5.15 -7.48 -7.34
N PRO A 112 -5.30 -8.79 -7.65
CA PRO A 112 -6.15 -9.21 -8.78
C PRO A 112 -7.62 -8.84 -8.59
N LEU A 113 -8.15 -8.85 -7.35
CA LEU A 113 -9.51 -8.42 -7.06
C LEU A 113 -9.66 -6.90 -7.24
N CYS A 114 -8.67 -6.11 -6.81
CA CYS A 114 -8.61 -4.68 -7.07
C CYS A 114 -8.63 -4.39 -8.58
N ARG A 115 -7.81 -5.09 -9.37
CA ARG A 115 -7.79 -4.94 -10.83
C ARG A 115 -9.15 -5.25 -11.44
N SER A 116 -9.79 -6.36 -11.06
CA SER A 116 -11.13 -6.71 -11.53
C SER A 116 -12.18 -5.64 -11.18
N LEU A 117 -12.11 -5.08 -9.97
CA LEU A 117 -12.95 -3.94 -9.57
C LEU A 117 -12.68 -2.71 -10.45
N MET A 118 -11.41 -2.37 -10.66
CA MET A 118 -11.03 -1.18 -11.45
C MET A 118 -11.43 -1.30 -12.91
N ASP A 119 -11.31 -2.48 -13.55
CA ASP A 119 -11.75 -2.74 -14.92
C ASP A 119 -13.27 -2.46 -15.13
N ARG A 120 -14.06 -2.58 -14.03
CA ARG A 120 -15.49 -2.22 -14.04
C ARG A 120 -15.72 -0.73 -13.93
N LEU A 121 -14.82 0.00 -13.26
CA LEU A 121 -15.03 1.40 -12.88
C LEU A 121 -14.37 2.39 -13.83
N THR A 122 -13.25 2.01 -14.46
CA THR A 122 -12.47 2.93 -15.29
C THR A 122 -11.69 2.18 -16.38
N ASP A 123 -11.32 2.92 -17.42
CA ASP A 123 -10.38 2.48 -18.47
C ASP A 123 -9.00 3.15 -18.28
N ASP A 124 -8.80 3.90 -17.18
CA ASP A 124 -7.55 4.58 -16.86
C ASP A 124 -6.54 3.59 -16.20
N ALA A 125 -5.56 3.14 -16.99
CA ALA A 125 -4.53 2.22 -16.55
C ALA A 125 -3.63 2.81 -15.45
N ALA A 126 -3.34 4.12 -15.51
CA ALA A 126 -2.49 4.77 -14.50
C ALA A 126 -3.22 4.87 -13.15
N LEU A 127 -4.53 5.16 -13.17
CA LEU A 127 -5.36 5.13 -11.97
C LEU A 127 -5.44 3.72 -11.40
N THR A 128 -5.58 2.70 -12.24
CA THR A 128 -5.60 1.30 -11.81
C THR A 128 -4.29 0.89 -11.14
N GLU A 129 -3.14 1.21 -11.75
CA GLU A 129 -1.82 0.94 -11.18
C GLU A 129 -1.63 1.64 -9.82
N TYR A 130 -2.05 2.89 -9.73
CA TYR A 130 -2.02 3.65 -8.48
C TYR A 130 -2.82 2.96 -7.37
N VAL A 131 -4.08 2.57 -7.64
CA VAL A 131 -4.95 1.92 -6.65
C VAL A 131 -4.39 0.55 -6.24
N GLU A 132 -3.93 -0.26 -7.19
CA GLU A 132 -3.28 -1.55 -6.90
C GLU A 132 -2.02 -1.39 -6.01
N ASN A 133 -1.21 -0.36 -6.27
CA ASN A 133 -0.02 -0.08 -5.47
C ASN A 133 -0.41 0.26 -4.03
N MET A 134 -1.44 1.08 -3.84
CA MET A 134 -1.96 1.45 -2.53
C MET A 134 -2.52 0.23 -1.78
N VAL A 135 -3.32 -0.61 -2.43
CA VAL A 135 -3.86 -1.87 -1.88
C VAL A 135 -2.74 -2.80 -1.43
N TRP A 136 -1.71 -2.98 -2.25
CA TRP A 136 -0.57 -3.83 -1.92
C TRP A 136 0.24 -3.34 -0.72
N LEU A 137 0.32 -2.03 -0.52
CA LEU A 137 1.19 -1.43 0.50
C LEU A 137 0.45 -1.01 1.77
N HIS A 138 -0.90 -0.99 1.80
CA HIS A 138 -1.70 -0.33 2.84
C HIS A 138 -1.38 -0.75 4.28
N MET A 139 -1.04 -2.03 4.51
CA MET A 139 -0.70 -2.54 5.85
C MET A 139 0.65 -2.01 6.37
N ARG A 140 1.59 -1.73 5.48
CA ARG A 140 3.00 -1.48 5.84
C ARG A 140 3.22 -0.20 6.63
N PRO A 141 2.59 0.95 6.31
CA PRO A 141 2.82 2.18 7.05
C PRO A 141 2.53 2.03 8.55
N ASN A 142 1.34 1.53 8.90
CA ASN A 142 0.92 1.34 10.29
C ASN A 142 1.85 0.37 11.04
N ILE A 143 2.24 -0.74 10.41
CA ILE A 143 3.18 -1.71 10.99
C ILE A 143 4.53 -1.04 11.27
N LEU A 144 5.10 -0.33 10.29
CA LEU A 144 6.41 0.32 10.44
C LEU A 144 6.37 1.46 11.47
N ALA A 145 5.26 2.18 11.56
CA ALA A 145 5.09 3.26 12.53
C ALA A 145 4.95 2.71 13.96
N LYS A 146 4.08 1.73 14.19
CA LYS A 146 3.90 1.07 15.50
C LYS A 146 5.21 0.45 16.02
N CYS A 147 5.98 -0.20 15.13
CA CYS A 147 7.29 -0.77 15.47
C CYS A 147 8.42 0.27 15.56
N ARG A 148 8.16 1.57 15.34
CA ARG A 148 9.19 2.63 15.26
C ARG A 148 10.38 2.20 14.39
N SER A 149 10.11 1.64 13.24
CA SER A 149 11.08 0.96 12.37
C SER A 149 12.23 1.87 11.93
N LYS A 150 13.40 1.24 11.67
CA LYS A 150 14.60 1.95 11.20
C LYS A 150 14.36 2.63 9.85
N LYS A 151 15.07 3.75 9.61
CA LYS A 151 14.98 4.58 8.40
C LYS A 151 15.04 3.79 7.10
N LYS A 152 15.94 2.80 7.00
CA LYS A 152 16.06 1.94 5.83
C LYS A 152 14.72 1.30 5.42
N LYS A 153 13.95 0.76 6.39
CA LYS A 153 12.67 0.10 6.11
C LYS A 153 11.60 1.07 5.62
N THR A 154 11.53 2.27 6.22
CA THR A 154 10.57 3.31 5.79
C THR A 154 10.96 3.89 4.43
N ARG A 155 12.26 4.08 4.15
CA ARG A 155 12.74 4.50 2.82
C ARG A 155 12.38 3.48 1.74
N GLN A 156 12.55 2.17 2.03
CA GLN A 156 12.15 1.10 1.11
C GLN A 156 10.64 1.09 0.85
N LEU A 157 9.81 1.36 1.87
CA LEU A 157 8.37 1.48 1.69
C LEU A 157 8.02 2.62 0.74
N PHE A 158 8.57 3.81 0.99
CA PHE A 158 8.28 5.00 0.18
C PHE A 158 8.81 4.90 -1.25
N ASP A 159 9.91 4.17 -1.44
CA ASP A 159 10.46 3.88 -2.76
C ASP A 159 9.59 2.93 -3.60
N LEU A 160 8.83 2.07 -2.94
CA LEU A 160 7.85 1.18 -3.59
C LEU A 160 6.51 1.86 -3.85
N SER A 161 6.22 2.96 -3.14
CA SER A 161 4.95 3.66 -3.25
C SER A 161 4.95 4.64 -4.42
N LEU A 162 3.91 4.59 -5.24
CA LEU A 162 3.68 5.58 -6.30
C LEU A 162 3.28 6.95 -5.73
N CYS A 163 2.66 6.98 -4.55
CA CYS A 163 2.30 8.20 -3.82
C CYS A 163 2.40 7.99 -2.31
N PRO A 164 3.59 8.20 -1.72
CA PRO A 164 3.79 8.02 -0.27
C PRO A 164 2.86 8.84 0.61
N GLU A 165 2.49 10.05 0.19
CA GLU A 165 1.58 10.94 0.91
C GLU A 165 0.19 10.33 1.07
N ASP A 166 -0.37 9.85 -0.04
CA ASP A 166 -1.70 9.26 -0.06
C ASP A 166 -1.70 7.90 0.63
N LEU A 167 -0.57 7.16 0.56
CA LEU A 167 -0.40 5.91 1.32
C LEU A 167 -0.41 6.15 2.85
N ILE A 168 0.18 7.24 3.32
CA ILE A 168 0.10 7.65 4.73
C ILE A 168 -1.34 8.00 5.10
N LEU A 169 -2.05 8.75 4.24
CA LEU A 169 -3.46 9.08 4.48
C LEU A 169 -4.34 7.84 4.49
N LEU A 170 -4.10 6.87 3.59
CA LEU A 170 -4.84 5.60 3.58
C LEU A 170 -4.62 4.82 4.88
N SER A 171 -3.39 4.75 5.37
CA SER A 171 -3.10 4.07 6.64
C SER A 171 -3.76 4.75 7.84
N ARG A 172 -3.94 6.07 7.80
CA ARG A 172 -4.73 6.82 8.77
C ARG A 172 -6.21 6.47 8.67
N ALA A 173 -6.79 6.49 7.45
CA ALA A 173 -8.18 6.17 7.23
C ALA A 173 -8.53 4.75 7.69
N ASP A 174 -7.70 3.75 7.36
CA ASP A 174 -7.83 2.35 7.82
C ASP A 174 -7.80 2.25 9.36
N ALA A 175 -6.81 2.87 10.00
CA ALA A 175 -6.72 2.84 11.46
C ALA A 175 -7.89 3.58 12.14
N SER A 176 -8.40 4.66 11.54
CA SER A 176 -9.54 5.44 12.06
C SER A 176 -10.89 4.74 11.82
N GLY A 177 -10.98 3.81 10.87
CA GLY A 177 -12.18 3.01 10.62
C GLY A 177 -12.43 1.93 11.68
N LYS A 178 -11.53 1.75 12.64
CA LYS A 178 -11.69 0.82 13.76
C LYS A 178 -12.36 1.52 14.93
N LEU A 179 -13.30 0.82 15.59
CA LEU A 179 -14.09 1.39 16.68
C LEU A 179 -13.47 1.17 18.07
N ASP A 180 -12.30 0.54 18.14
CA ASP A 180 -11.67 0.14 19.40
C ASP A 180 -10.96 1.29 20.14
N ALA A 181 -10.40 2.26 19.40
CA ALA A 181 -9.67 3.38 19.98
C ALA A 181 -9.58 4.58 19.04
N PRO A 182 -9.37 5.81 19.57
CA PRO A 182 -9.00 6.96 18.77
C PRO A 182 -7.70 6.71 18.00
N TYR A 183 -7.58 7.31 16.82
CA TYR A 183 -6.36 7.24 16.02
C TYR A 183 -5.17 7.88 16.75
N ASP A 184 -4.04 7.16 16.81
CA ASP A 184 -2.79 7.69 17.37
C ASP A 184 -2.08 8.58 16.34
N GLU A 185 -2.25 9.89 16.47
CA GLU A 185 -1.63 10.91 15.59
C GLU A 185 -0.08 10.82 15.57
N SER A 186 0.55 10.18 16.57
CA SER A 186 2.00 10.02 16.59
C SER A 186 2.50 9.08 15.49
N LEU A 187 1.64 8.19 14.96
CA LEU A 187 1.96 7.29 13.86
C LEU A 187 2.11 8.07 12.55
N GLU A 188 1.16 8.97 12.24
CA GLU A 188 1.24 9.83 11.06
C GLU A 188 2.44 10.78 11.16
N THR A 189 2.65 11.41 12.32
CA THR A 189 3.80 12.28 12.57
C THR A 189 5.11 11.55 12.30
N PHE A 190 5.26 10.32 12.80
CA PHE A 190 6.43 9.48 12.53
C PHE A 190 6.60 9.21 11.04
N LEU A 191 5.54 8.83 10.34
CA LEU A 191 5.61 8.51 8.91
C LEU A 191 5.97 9.73 8.07
N ARG A 192 5.39 10.91 8.37
CA ARG A 192 5.72 12.17 7.67
C ARG A 192 7.17 12.58 7.87
N GLN A 193 7.70 12.48 9.09
CA GLN A 193 9.13 12.71 9.36
C GLN A 193 10.03 11.73 8.58
N ARG A 194 9.60 10.47 8.45
CA ARG A 194 10.30 9.45 7.65
C ARG A 194 10.23 9.73 6.15
N LEU A 195 9.11 10.25 5.67
CA LEU A 195 8.95 10.64 4.26
C LEU A 195 9.89 11.81 3.91
N GLU A 196 10.01 12.80 4.79
CA GLU A 196 10.98 13.87 4.59
C GLU A 196 12.43 13.39 4.61
N ASP A 197 12.75 12.45 5.52
CA ASP A 197 14.05 11.78 5.54
C ASP A 197 14.32 11.02 4.23
N TYR A 198 13.31 10.31 3.70
CA TYR A 198 13.38 9.64 2.40
C TYR A 198 13.65 10.62 1.27
N ARG A 199 12.88 11.71 1.16
CA ARG A 199 13.06 12.74 0.13
C ARG A 199 14.45 13.36 0.18
N ARG A 200 14.96 13.65 1.38
CA ARG A 200 16.31 14.18 1.56
C ARG A 200 17.37 13.23 1.03
N VAL A 201 17.24 11.94 1.33
CA VAL A 201 18.18 10.92 0.87
C VAL A 201 18.10 10.75 -0.64
N MET A 202 16.89 10.71 -1.21
CA MET A 202 16.69 10.55 -2.66
C MET A 202 17.17 11.75 -3.47
N ALA A 203 17.31 12.93 -2.84
CA ALA A 203 17.91 14.11 -3.47
C ALA A 203 19.47 14.05 -3.53
N LEU A 204 20.10 13.12 -2.79
CA LEU A 204 21.56 12.95 -2.84
C LEU A 204 21.98 12.12 -4.07
N PRO A 205 23.19 12.35 -4.61
CA PRO A 205 23.71 11.56 -5.72
C PRO A 205 23.73 10.07 -5.39
N MET A 206 23.20 9.24 -6.29
CA MET A 206 23.24 7.77 -6.21
C MET A 206 24.23 7.20 -7.21
N VAL A 207 24.61 5.93 -7.02
CA VAL A 207 25.35 5.16 -8.04
C VAL A 207 24.46 4.96 -9.25
N THR A 208 24.97 5.29 -10.40
CA THR A 208 24.29 5.17 -11.70
C THR A 208 24.74 3.91 -12.43
N ARG A 209 24.01 3.56 -13.51
CA ARG A 209 24.41 2.51 -14.44
C ARG A 209 25.78 2.81 -15.05
N ASP A 210 26.05 4.07 -15.43
CA ASP A 210 27.31 4.49 -16.05
C ASP A 210 28.49 4.36 -15.07
N ASP A 211 28.28 4.60 -13.78
CA ASP A 211 29.30 4.37 -12.76
C ASP A 211 29.73 2.91 -12.69
N LEU A 212 28.77 2.00 -12.77
CA LEU A 212 29.05 0.56 -12.72
C LEU A 212 29.68 0.07 -14.02
N LEU A 213 29.24 0.57 -15.17
CA LEU A 213 29.89 0.28 -16.46
C LEU A 213 31.34 0.76 -16.46
N ALA A 214 31.60 1.99 -16.00
CA ALA A 214 32.94 2.53 -15.83
C ALA A 214 33.81 1.74 -14.84
N ALA A 215 33.18 1.12 -13.84
CA ALA A 215 33.82 0.24 -12.86
C ALA A 215 34.03 -1.20 -13.38
N GLY A 216 33.69 -1.50 -14.65
CA GLY A 216 33.95 -2.77 -15.30
C GLY A 216 32.85 -3.84 -15.19
N PHE A 217 31.63 -3.44 -14.81
CA PHE A 217 30.46 -4.33 -14.93
C PHE A 217 30.04 -4.42 -16.39
N ALA A 218 29.79 -5.62 -16.89
CA ALA A 218 29.18 -5.81 -18.21
C ALA A 218 27.65 -5.66 -18.13
N PRO A 219 26.97 -5.18 -19.20
CA PRO A 219 25.51 -5.22 -19.28
C PRO A 219 24.96 -6.63 -19.04
N GLY A 220 23.90 -6.73 -18.24
CA GLY A 220 23.24 -8.00 -17.91
C GLY A 220 22.82 -8.10 -16.46
N GLU A 221 22.47 -9.30 -16.00
CA GLU A 221 21.89 -9.55 -14.69
C GLU A 221 22.80 -9.08 -13.53
N ALA A 222 24.12 -9.27 -13.66
CA ALA A 222 25.08 -8.83 -12.65
C ALA A 222 25.09 -7.31 -12.46
N LEU A 223 24.92 -6.55 -13.53
CA LEU A 223 24.82 -5.08 -13.48
C LEU A 223 23.52 -4.64 -12.78
N GLU A 224 22.39 -5.28 -13.08
CA GLU A 224 21.11 -4.98 -12.45
C GLU A 224 21.14 -5.32 -10.94
N ALA A 225 21.72 -6.46 -10.58
CA ALA A 225 21.92 -6.84 -9.18
C ALA A 225 22.81 -5.83 -8.43
N ALA A 226 23.88 -5.35 -9.08
CA ALA A 226 24.79 -4.33 -8.54
C ALA A 226 24.07 -2.98 -8.34
N LEU A 227 23.22 -2.55 -9.28
CA LEU A 227 22.38 -1.35 -9.15
C LEU A 227 21.39 -1.49 -7.98
N ALA A 228 20.70 -2.61 -7.89
CA ALA A 228 19.76 -2.89 -6.79
C ALA A 228 20.50 -2.88 -5.44
N ARG A 229 21.70 -3.45 -5.39
CA ARG A 229 22.54 -3.45 -4.17
C ARG A 229 22.98 -2.04 -3.79
N ALA A 230 23.44 -1.23 -4.75
CA ALA A 230 23.84 0.16 -4.54
C ALA A 230 22.67 0.99 -3.98
N ARG A 231 21.43 0.79 -4.50
CA ARG A 231 20.23 1.43 -4.00
C ARG A 231 19.93 1.05 -2.54
N GLN A 232 20.10 -0.22 -2.18
CA GLN A 232 19.94 -0.67 -0.79
C GLN A 232 20.96 -0.04 0.16
N LEU A 233 22.21 0.14 -0.28
CA LEU A 233 23.24 0.81 0.48
C LEU A 233 22.90 2.29 0.67
N HIS A 234 22.40 2.96 -0.37
CA HIS A 234 21.92 4.33 -0.30
C HIS A 234 20.80 4.49 0.73
N PHE A 235 19.81 3.59 0.75
CA PHE A 235 18.77 3.56 1.80
C PHE A 235 19.33 3.29 3.20
N SER A 236 20.50 2.69 3.31
CA SER A 236 21.19 2.48 4.59
C SER A 236 21.98 3.71 5.04
N GLY A 237 22.09 4.75 4.19
CA GLY A 237 22.77 6.01 4.49
C GLY A 237 24.19 6.12 3.92
N PHE A 238 24.60 5.18 3.06
CA PHE A 238 25.89 5.29 2.37
C PHE A 238 25.80 6.35 1.25
N ASP A 239 26.82 7.18 1.14
CA ASP A 239 27.00 8.07 -0.02
C ASP A 239 27.36 7.27 -1.29
N ARG A 240 27.32 7.96 -2.47
CA ARG A 240 27.61 7.34 -3.78
C ARG A 240 28.96 6.64 -3.82
N GLN A 241 30.01 7.26 -3.28
CA GLN A 241 31.36 6.70 -3.36
C GLN A 241 31.51 5.45 -2.49
N HIS A 242 30.97 5.49 -1.25
CA HIS A 242 30.97 4.33 -0.37
C HIS A 242 30.14 3.17 -0.94
N ALA A 243 28.94 3.48 -1.47
CA ALA A 243 28.09 2.47 -2.09
C ALA A 243 28.77 1.81 -3.30
N LEU A 244 29.42 2.58 -4.16
CA LEU A 244 30.16 2.04 -5.30
C LEU A 244 31.31 1.13 -4.87
N ARG A 245 32.14 1.59 -3.92
CA ARG A 245 33.23 0.75 -3.39
C ARG A 245 32.75 -0.57 -2.78
N GLN A 246 31.64 -0.51 -2.04
CA GLN A 246 31.08 -1.71 -1.41
C GLN A 246 30.57 -2.70 -2.45
N VAL A 247 29.85 -2.23 -3.48
CA VAL A 247 29.35 -3.08 -4.57
C VAL A 247 30.50 -3.72 -5.35
N MET A 248 31.57 -2.98 -5.63
CA MET A 248 32.77 -3.51 -6.31
C MET A 248 33.46 -4.58 -5.46
N ALA A 249 33.62 -4.36 -4.17
CA ALA A 249 34.22 -5.32 -3.26
C ALA A 249 33.43 -6.63 -3.21
N GLU A 250 32.10 -6.55 -3.09
CA GLU A 250 31.19 -7.70 -3.09
C GLU A 250 31.29 -8.49 -4.41
N ALA A 251 31.33 -7.81 -5.57
CA ALA A 251 31.46 -8.46 -6.87
C ALA A 251 32.82 -9.17 -7.05
N THR A 252 33.90 -8.64 -6.48
CA THR A 252 35.23 -9.29 -6.52
C THR A 252 35.26 -10.56 -5.68
N LEU A 253 34.63 -10.55 -4.51
CA LEU A 253 34.53 -11.72 -3.64
C LEU A 253 33.74 -12.88 -4.31
N HIS A 254 32.62 -12.58 -4.98
CA HIS A 254 31.86 -13.61 -5.71
C HIS A 254 32.68 -14.27 -6.82
N LYS A 255 33.43 -13.49 -7.59
CA LYS A 255 34.32 -14.02 -8.64
C LYS A 255 35.47 -14.89 -8.09
N ALA A 256 35.84 -14.70 -6.84
CA ALA A 256 36.90 -15.49 -6.20
C ALA A 256 36.39 -16.84 -5.62
N VAL A 257 35.11 -16.92 -5.30
CA VAL A 257 34.44 -18.15 -4.76
C VAL A 257 34.04 -19.10 -5.89
N ASP A 258 33.73 -18.56 -7.07
CA ASP A 258 33.31 -19.33 -8.27
C ASP A 258 34.50 -19.86 -9.09
N ARG A 259 35.74 -19.72 -8.62
CA ARG A 259 36.96 -20.29 -9.19
C ARG A 259 37.53 -21.40 -8.32
#